data_191259418da720af7491c51a3ff7526b
#
_entry.id   191259418da720af7491c51a3ff7526b
#
_cell.length_a   1.000
_cell.length_b   1.000
_cell.length_c   1.000
_cell.angle_alpha   90.00
_cell.angle_beta   90.00
_cell.angle_gamma   90.00
#
_symmetry.space_group_name_H-M   'P 1'
#
loop_
_entity.id
_entity.type
_entity.pdbx_description
1 polymer ?
#
loop_
_entity_poly.entity_id
_entity_poly.type
_entity_poly.pdbx_seq_one_letter_code
_entity_poly.pdbx_strand_id
1 'polypeptide(L)'
;MLNSEHNIFGFVNGKSKSKISIMHLDVDDLTSRRQTNSPYEISSIIFELYSKMSKFFLEKNSLTFFMGGDNFMVISNDDAKKSVQAFINMIKSDDNISLNCGIGNATTGREAVKLATKSLDTIREIRDSGKEKPEVYELSC
;
A
#
# COMPACT_ATOMS: atom_id res chain seq x y z
N MET A 1 -19.59 10.30 2.53
CA MET A 1 -20.03 9.07 3.19
C MET A 1 -20.87 8.17 2.28
N LEU A 2 -21.94 8.67 1.69
CA LEU A 2 -22.79 7.87 0.80
C LEU A 2 -22.02 7.29 -0.41
N ASN A 3 -21.09 8.04 -0.98
CA ASN A 3 -20.29 7.57 -2.12
C ASN A 3 -19.32 6.45 -1.73
N SER A 4 -18.78 6.48 -0.52
CA SER A 4 -17.89 5.41 -0.04
C SER A 4 -18.66 4.14 0.27
N GLU A 5 -19.87 4.26 0.81
CA GLU A 5 -20.75 3.10 1.02
C GLU A 5 -21.15 2.46 -0.31
N HIS A 6 -21.47 3.25 -1.32
CA HIS A 6 -21.77 2.73 -2.65
C HIS A 6 -20.57 2.00 -3.27
N ASN A 7 -19.39 2.53 -3.11
CA ASN A 7 -18.18 1.89 -3.61
C ASN A 7 -17.91 0.57 -2.90
N ILE A 8 -18.06 0.53 -1.58
CA ILE A 8 -17.92 -0.70 -0.79
C ILE A 8 -18.96 -1.74 -1.22
N PHE A 9 -20.22 -1.32 -1.41
CA PHE A 9 -21.27 -2.21 -1.90
C PHE A 9 -20.99 -2.71 -3.31
N GLY A 10 -20.43 -1.91 -4.18
CA GLY A 10 -20.00 -2.33 -5.51
C GLY A 10 -18.98 -3.45 -5.45
N PHE A 11 -18.04 -3.39 -4.52
CA PHE A 11 -17.05 -4.45 -4.30
C PHE A 11 -17.66 -5.72 -3.72
N VAL A 12 -18.57 -5.59 -2.77
CA VAL A 12 -19.19 -6.74 -2.08
C VAL A 12 -20.16 -7.49 -2.97
N ASN A 13 -20.94 -6.80 -3.78
CA ASN A 13 -21.96 -7.41 -4.63
C ASN A 13 -21.42 -8.09 -5.90
N GLY A 14 -20.13 -7.93 -6.21
CA GLY A 14 -19.53 -8.56 -7.38
C GLY A 14 -20.17 -8.17 -8.71
N LYS A 15 -20.99 -7.13 -8.74
CA LYS A 15 -21.72 -6.70 -9.94
C LYS A 15 -20.89 -5.87 -10.90
N SER A 16 -19.77 -5.34 -10.43
CA SER A 16 -18.86 -4.58 -11.28
C SER A 16 -17.92 -5.53 -12.01
N LYS A 17 -17.93 -5.46 -13.34
CA LYS A 17 -16.92 -6.12 -14.17
C LYS A 17 -15.59 -5.37 -14.17
N SER A 18 -15.54 -4.20 -13.54
CA SER A 18 -14.31 -3.43 -13.40
C SER A 18 -13.39 -4.05 -12.36
N LYS A 19 -12.09 -3.91 -12.58
CA LYS A 19 -11.09 -4.41 -11.67
C LYS A 19 -11.00 -3.54 -10.42
N ILE A 20 -10.76 -4.20 -9.31
CA ILE A 20 -10.42 -3.59 -8.03
C ILE A 20 -8.91 -3.53 -7.94
N SER A 21 -8.37 -2.42 -7.48
CA SER A 21 -6.93 -2.28 -7.20
C SER A 21 -6.71 -2.26 -5.69
N ILE A 22 -5.85 -3.15 -5.23
CA ILE A 22 -5.40 -3.18 -3.85
C ILE A 22 -3.89 -2.97 -3.81
N MET A 23 -3.45 -2.09 -2.92
CA MET A 23 -2.06 -1.82 -2.66
C MET A 23 -1.68 -2.43 -1.31
N HIS A 24 -0.58 -3.13 -1.26
CA HIS A 24 0.03 -3.59 -0.01
C HIS A 24 1.37 -2.87 0.14
N LEU A 25 1.47 -2.03 1.17
CA LEU A 25 2.65 -1.22 1.41
C LEU A 25 3.38 -1.67 2.67
N ASP A 26 4.69 -1.61 2.63
CA ASP A 26 5.52 -1.75 3.83
C ASP A 26 6.65 -0.71 3.83
N VAL A 27 7.26 -0.53 5.00
CA VAL A 27 8.41 0.35 5.16
C VAL A 27 9.66 -0.43 4.77
N ASP A 28 10.40 0.12 3.80
CA ASP A 28 11.69 -0.42 3.44
C ASP A 28 12.69 -0.07 4.56
N ASP A 29 13.62 -0.97 4.82
CA ASP A 29 14.70 -0.74 5.78
C ASP A 29 14.24 -0.48 7.24
N LEU A 30 13.10 -1.02 7.64
CA LEU A 30 12.63 -0.89 9.03
C LEU A 30 13.60 -1.54 10.02
N THR A 31 14.27 -2.63 9.61
CA THR A 31 15.26 -3.32 10.44
C THR A 31 16.43 -2.42 10.82
N SER A 32 16.93 -1.63 9.88
CA SER A 32 17.98 -0.65 10.13
C SER A 32 17.52 0.42 11.13
N ARG A 33 16.29 0.92 11.00
CA ARG A 33 15.71 1.89 11.93
C ARG A 33 15.54 1.33 13.33
N ARG A 34 15.25 0.04 13.47
CA ARG A 34 15.14 -0.63 14.78
C ARG A 34 16.47 -0.70 15.52
N GLN A 35 17.59 -0.61 14.83
CA GLN A 35 18.92 -0.56 15.45
C GLN A 35 19.24 0.80 16.06
N THR A 36 18.64 1.88 15.55
CA THR A 36 18.92 3.25 15.96
C THR A 36 17.79 3.90 16.75
N ASN A 37 16.57 3.39 16.63
CA ASN A 37 15.38 3.94 17.28
C ASN A 37 14.79 2.95 18.29
N SER A 38 14.22 3.47 19.35
CA SER A 38 13.49 2.65 20.33
C SER A 38 12.19 2.09 19.73
N PRO A 39 11.62 1.02 20.31
CA PRO A 39 10.29 0.53 19.88
C PRO A 39 9.19 1.60 19.94
N TYR A 40 9.27 2.52 20.89
CA TYR A 40 8.31 3.64 21.00
C TYR A 40 8.45 4.61 19.85
N GLU A 41 9.66 4.94 19.44
CA GLU A 41 9.94 5.81 18.30
C GLU A 41 9.47 5.17 17.00
N ILE A 42 9.74 3.87 16.81
CA ILE A 42 9.27 3.11 15.64
C ILE A 42 7.73 3.13 15.58
N SER A 43 7.07 2.88 16.69
CA SER A 43 5.61 2.91 16.79
C SER A 43 5.05 4.29 16.41
N SER A 44 5.66 5.34 16.90
CA SER A 44 5.28 6.72 16.59
C SER A 44 5.44 7.02 15.09
N ILE A 45 6.52 6.58 14.48
CA ILE A 45 6.76 6.74 13.04
C ILE A 45 5.67 6.03 12.23
N ILE A 46 5.33 4.80 12.61
CA ILE A 46 4.31 3.99 11.91
C ILE A 46 2.94 4.65 12.01
N PHE A 47 2.53 5.14 13.19
CA PHE A 47 1.22 5.78 13.35
C PHE A 47 1.13 7.12 12.63
N GLU A 48 2.21 7.89 12.61
CA GLU A 48 2.25 9.13 11.83
C GLU A 48 2.16 8.85 10.33
N LEU A 49 2.88 7.83 9.87
CA LEU A 49 2.81 7.37 8.48
C LEU A 49 1.39 6.93 8.11
N TYR A 50 0.73 6.17 8.98
CA TYR A 50 -0.66 5.76 8.77
C TYR A 50 -1.59 6.97 8.63
N SER A 51 -1.44 7.96 9.50
CA SER A 51 -2.23 9.19 9.43
C SER A 51 -2.05 9.90 8.09
N LYS A 52 -0.82 10.08 7.65
CA LYS A 52 -0.51 10.72 6.35
C LYS A 52 -1.05 9.92 5.18
N MET A 53 -0.88 8.62 5.20
CA MET A 53 -1.35 7.70 4.16
C MET A 53 -2.88 7.73 4.06
N SER A 54 -3.56 7.66 5.18
CA SER A 54 -5.02 7.72 5.25
C SER A 54 -5.57 9.01 4.64
N LYS A 55 -5.00 10.14 5.00
CA LYS A 55 -5.41 11.45 4.46
C LYS A 55 -5.15 11.58 2.96
N PHE A 56 -3.97 11.14 2.52
CA PHE A 56 -3.60 11.22 1.11
C PHE A 56 -4.54 10.40 0.23
N PHE A 57 -4.77 9.14 0.60
CA PHE A 57 -5.58 8.25 -0.21
C PHE A 57 -7.08 8.52 -0.09
N LEU A 58 -7.55 9.10 1.01
CA LEU A 58 -8.94 9.52 1.14
C LEU A 58 -9.29 10.57 0.07
N GLU A 59 -8.41 11.50 -0.22
CA GLU A 59 -8.58 12.50 -1.28
C GLU A 59 -8.60 11.87 -2.68
N LYS A 60 -8.08 10.65 -2.81
CA LYS A 60 -8.09 9.85 -4.04
C LYS A 60 -9.23 8.83 -4.08
N ASN A 61 -10.26 9.02 -3.25
CA ASN A 61 -11.39 8.08 -3.13
C ASN A 61 -10.94 6.66 -2.80
N SER A 62 -9.90 6.54 -1.98
CA SER A 62 -9.31 5.27 -1.58
C SER A 62 -9.30 5.15 -0.06
N LEU A 63 -9.38 3.93 0.45
CA LEU A 63 -9.40 3.64 1.88
C LEU A 63 -8.13 2.93 2.31
N THR A 64 -7.55 3.40 3.41
CA THR A 64 -6.31 2.85 3.97
C THR A 64 -6.61 2.08 5.25
N PHE A 65 -5.98 0.91 5.40
CA PHE A 65 -6.08 0.07 6.58
C PHE A 65 -4.68 -0.24 7.13
N PHE A 66 -4.54 -0.12 8.44
CA PHE A 66 -3.33 -0.57 9.13
C PHE A 66 -3.45 -2.08 9.39
N MET A 67 -2.45 -2.85 8.94
CA MET A 67 -2.47 -4.31 9.01
C MET A 67 -1.54 -4.86 10.11
N GLY A 68 -0.99 -3.99 10.93
CA GLY A 68 -0.03 -4.37 11.98
C GLY A 68 1.43 -4.25 11.51
N GLY A 69 2.34 -4.12 12.47
CA GLY A 69 3.77 -3.94 12.17
C GLY A 69 4.04 -2.71 11.32
N ASP A 70 4.54 -2.91 10.14
CA ASP A 70 4.79 -1.87 9.14
C ASP A 70 3.96 -2.08 7.87
N ASN A 71 2.88 -2.83 7.97
CA ASN A 71 2.06 -3.20 6.82
C ASN A 71 0.79 -2.36 6.74
N PHE A 72 0.51 -1.87 5.54
CA PHE A 72 -0.68 -1.09 5.24
C PHE A 72 -1.33 -1.63 3.97
N MET A 73 -2.65 -1.49 3.89
CA MET A 73 -3.40 -1.89 2.72
C MET A 73 -4.28 -0.73 2.27
N VAL A 74 -4.30 -0.47 0.97
CA VAL A 74 -5.15 0.57 0.38
C VAL A 74 -6.05 -0.06 -0.67
N ILE A 75 -7.34 0.20 -0.55
CA ILE A 75 -8.33 -0.19 -1.55
C ILE A 75 -8.60 1.02 -2.43
N SER A 76 -8.39 0.89 -3.72
CA SER A 76 -8.50 1.99 -4.67
C SER A 76 -9.41 1.65 -5.85
N ASN A 77 -10.12 2.65 -6.33
CA ASN A 77 -10.89 2.60 -7.57
C ASN A 77 -10.18 3.31 -8.73
N ASP A 78 -9.15 4.08 -8.42
CA ASP A 78 -8.45 4.91 -9.39
C ASP A 78 -7.12 4.28 -9.84
N ASP A 79 -6.34 5.02 -10.61
CA ASP A 79 -5.00 4.61 -11.02
C ASP A 79 -4.08 4.45 -9.81
N ALA A 80 -4.03 3.23 -9.29
CA ALA A 80 -3.30 2.90 -8.08
C ALA A 80 -1.80 3.18 -8.21
N LYS A 81 -1.22 2.82 -9.35
CA LYS A 81 0.22 2.97 -9.58
C LYS A 81 0.66 4.42 -9.54
N LYS A 82 -0.08 5.29 -10.22
CA LYS A 82 0.20 6.72 -10.24
C LYS A 82 0.04 7.34 -8.86
N SER A 83 -1.04 7.01 -8.18
CA SER A 83 -1.33 7.54 -6.83
C SER A 83 -0.30 7.11 -5.81
N VAL A 84 0.07 5.83 -5.78
CA VAL A 84 1.02 5.33 -4.81
C VAL A 84 2.43 5.84 -5.09
N GLN A 85 2.81 5.99 -6.35
CA GLN A 85 4.13 6.54 -6.68
C GLN A 85 4.26 7.99 -6.18
N ALA A 86 3.20 8.78 -6.32
CA ALA A 86 3.16 10.15 -5.80
C ALA A 86 3.29 10.16 -4.27
N PHE A 87 2.61 9.26 -3.58
CA PHE A 87 2.71 9.13 -2.12
C PHE A 87 4.11 8.71 -1.69
N ILE A 88 4.68 7.70 -2.32
CA ILE A 88 6.05 7.20 -2.02
C ILE A 88 7.07 8.34 -2.16
N ASN A 89 6.97 9.10 -3.24
CA ASN A 89 7.86 10.23 -3.48
C ASN A 89 7.71 11.33 -2.42
N MET A 90 6.49 11.64 -2.04
CA MET A 90 6.19 12.63 -1.00
C MET A 90 6.78 12.22 0.36
N ILE A 91 6.55 10.99 0.78
CA ILE A 91 7.06 10.49 2.07
C ILE A 91 8.59 10.41 2.07
N LYS A 92 9.20 10.04 0.95
CA LYS A 92 10.66 10.03 0.83
C LYS A 92 11.24 11.43 0.98
N SER A 93 10.61 12.41 0.35
CA SER A 93 11.03 13.81 0.40
C SER A 93 10.81 14.44 1.78
N ASP A 94 9.61 14.25 2.36
CA ASP A 94 9.21 14.93 3.59
C ASP A 94 9.74 14.26 4.86
N ASP A 95 9.76 12.93 4.89
CA ASP A 95 10.05 12.15 6.10
C ASP A 95 11.30 11.28 5.98
N ASN A 96 11.91 11.22 4.81
CA ASN A 96 13.04 10.33 4.51
C ASN A 96 12.72 8.84 4.83
N ILE A 97 11.50 8.45 4.56
CA ILE A 97 11.03 7.06 4.71
C ILE A 97 10.86 6.47 3.33
N SER A 98 11.45 5.31 3.11
CA SER A 98 11.30 4.54 1.86
C SER A 98 10.21 3.50 2.03
N LEU A 99 9.31 3.43 1.05
CA LEU A 99 8.19 2.50 1.04
C LEU A 99 8.29 1.56 -0.16
N ASN A 100 7.84 0.33 0.04
CA ASN A 100 7.59 -0.62 -1.03
C ASN A 100 6.09 -0.79 -1.19
N CYS A 101 5.64 -1.00 -2.41
CA CYS A 101 4.22 -1.22 -2.70
C CYS A 101 4.02 -2.32 -3.73
N GLY A 102 3.30 -3.36 -3.34
CA GLY A 102 2.75 -4.33 -4.28
C GLY A 102 1.32 -3.94 -4.65
N ILE A 103 0.99 -3.94 -5.92
CA ILE A 103 -0.35 -3.67 -6.42
C ILE A 103 -0.93 -4.95 -7.02
N GLY A 104 -2.16 -5.25 -6.66
CA GLY A 104 -2.95 -6.32 -7.26
C GLY A 104 -4.23 -5.78 -7.87
N ASN A 105 -4.49 -6.13 -9.13
CA ASN A 105 -5.70 -5.77 -9.84
C ASN A 105 -6.46 -7.03 -10.22
N ALA A 106 -7.71 -7.13 -9.79
CA ALA A 106 -8.56 -8.27 -10.07
C ALA A 106 -10.03 -7.88 -10.00
N THR A 107 -10.91 -8.80 -10.40
CA THR A 107 -12.36 -8.58 -10.35
C THR A 107 -12.97 -8.81 -8.98
N THR A 108 -12.21 -9.44 -8.07
CA THR A 108 -12.64 -9.63 -6.67
C THR A 108 -11.59 -9.10 -5.71
N GLY A 109 -12.04 -8.66 -4.54
CA GLY A 109 -11.13 -8.16 -3.50
C GLY A 109 -10.14 -9.23 -3.04
N ARG A 110 -10.59 -10.47 -2.90
CA ARG A 110 -9.75 -11.60 -2.47
C ARG A 110 -8.58 -11.83 -3.43
N GLU A 111 -8.87 -11.87 -4.73
CA GLU A 111 -7.83 -12.06 -5.75
C GLU A 111 -6.89 -10.86 -5.81
N ALA A 112 -7.44 -9.64 -5.72
CA ALA A 112 -6.61 -8.43 -5.71
C ALA A 112 -5.66 -8.39 -4.51
N VAL A 113 -6.10 -8.79 -3.32
CA VAL A 113 -5.24 -8.88 -2.12
C VAL A 113 -4.12 -9.91 -2.33
N LYS A 114 -4.44 -11.08 -2.87
CA LYS A 114 -3.42 -12.10 -3.16
C LYS A 114 -2.36 -11.59 -4.12
N LEU A 115 -2.79 -10.91 -5.17
CA LEU A 115 -1.86 -10.35 -6.17
C LEU A 115 -1.03 -9.21 -5.59
N ALA A 116 -1.62 -8.35 -4.75
CA ALA A 116 -0.90 -7.28 -4.07
C ALA A 116 0.20 -7.84 -3.16
N THR A 117 -0.11 -8.85 -2.36
CA THR A 117 0.86 -9.50 -1.48
C THR A 117 1.95 -10.19 -2.28
N LYS A 118 1.59 -10.91 -3.35
CA LYS A 118 2.56 -11.55 -4.24
C LYS A 118 3.49 -10.52 -4.90
N SER A 119 2.94 -9.37 -5.30
CA SER A 119 3.72 -8.27 -5.86
C SER A 119 4.75 -7.74 -4.86
N LEU A 120 4.33 -7.53 -3.61
CA LEU A 120 5.22 -7.07 -2.56
C LEU A 120 6.31 -8.12 -2.25
N ASP A 121 5.96 -9.39 -2.20
CA ASP A 121 6.91 -10.47 -2.01
C ASP A 121 7.93 -10.52 -3.16
N THR A 122 7.50 -10.24 -4.39
CA THR A 122 8.41 -10.15 -5.54
C THR A 122 9.45 -9.04 -5.35
N ILE A 123 9.06 -7.89 -4.84
CA ILE A 123 9.99 -6.80 -4.52
C ILE A 123 11.02 -7.28 -3.49
N ARG A 124 10.57 -7.95 -2.44
CA ARG A 124 11.44 -8.49 -1.39
C ARG A 124 12.42 -9.53 -1.93
N GLU A 125 11.97 -10.42 -2.80
CA GLU A 125 12.82 -11.43 -3.45
C GLU A 125 13.90 -10.78 -4.32
N ILE A 126 13.55 -9.76 -5.09
CA ILE A 126 14.51 -9.00 -5.90
C ILE A 126 15.56 -8.34 -5.00
N ARG A 127 15.13 -7.70 -3.92
CA ARG A 127 16.03 -7.09 -2.93
C ARG A 127 16.99 -8.13 -2.34
N ASP A 128 16.48 -9.26 -1.91
CA ASP A 128 17.27 -10.30 -1.24
C ASP A 128 18.24 -10.99 -2.20
N SER A 129 17.98 -10.93 -3.50
CA SER A 129 18.90 -11.42 -4.54
C SER A 129 20.08 -10.47 -4.79
N GLY A 130 20.12 -9.31 -4.15
CA GLY A 130 21.16 -8.29 -4.34
C GLY A 130 20.99 -7.42 -5.56
N LYS A 131 19.89 -7.56 -6.30
CA LYS A 131 19.58 -6.73 -7.45
C LYS A 131 18.87 -5.45 -7.02
N GLU A 132 18.96 -4.42 -7.86
CA GLU A 132 18.18 -3.21 -7.66
C GLU A 132 16.69 -3.52 -7.79
N LYS A 133 15.93 -3.21 -6.72
CA LYS A 133 14.51 -3.48 -6.65
C LYS A 133 13.68 -2.27 -7.07
N PRO A 134 12.50 -2.47 -7.69
CA PRO A 134 11.54 -1.39 -7.86
C PRO A 134 10.89 -1.05 -6.52
N GLU A 135 10.35 0.16 -6.41
CA GLU A 135 9.53 0.55 -5.27
C GLU A 135 8.08 0.07 -5.41
N VAL A 136 7.63 -0.07 -6.64
CA VAL A 136 6.26 -0.49 -6.98
C VAL A 136 6.31 -1.65 -7.95
N TYR A 137 5.55 -2.68 -7.67
CA TYR A 137 5.37 -3.84 -8.55
C TYR A 137 3.88 -4.16 -8.68
N GLU A 138 3.43 -4.47 -9.87
CA GLU A 138 2.01 -4.62 -10.16
C GLU A 138 1.73 -5.95 -10.87
N LEU A 139 0.72 -6.66 -10.40
CA LEU A 139 0.19 -7.86 -11.03
C LEU A 139 -1.30 -7.69 -11.28
N SER A 140 -1.75 -8.22 -12.40
CA SER A 140 -3.16 -8.18 -12.80
C SER A 140 -3.65 -9.56 -13.18
N CYS A 141 -4.93 -9.78 -12.93
CA CYS A 141 -5.63 -11.02 -13.26
C CYS A 141 -6.67 -10.77 -14.36
#